data_b22227745f124803dacc97391752c3a7
#
_entry.id   b22227745f124803dacc97391752c3a7
#
_cell.length_a   1.000
_cell.length_b   1.000
_cell.length_c   1.000
_cell.angle_alpha   90.00
_cell.angle_beta   90.00
_cell.angle_gamma   90.00
#
_symmetry.space_group_name_H-M   'P 1'
#
loop_
_entity.id
_entity.type
_entity.pdbx_description
1 polymer ?
#
loop_
_entity_poly.entity_id
_entity_poly.type
_entity_poly.pdbx_seq_one_letter_code
_entity_poly.pdbx_strand_id
1 'polypeptide(L)'
;MEDLIEASHLPGVVLIELDGILTTQMSDVNDVHGIPMIWEDTGYTGEGSVVSIIDTGIDSNHVGLDDMDDDNSTNDSKVIAFYDAVNNPDKTNGTEIKAYDDQGHGTHCAGITAGTGAPDFVNIGVAPQAQLVGVKVLDEGGSGSFATVMAGMEWTVDKRHDFNIRAASMSLGGFGLIEWTSSEEESVNRMANEMVRSGVALFIAAGNSAISAQIGTPGSAEDVITVGALDKDTSIAVYSSQGPTEEGRVKPNIAFVGSSVMAPEANSGDGYVAYSGTSMATPGAAGLAALMYQANPDLSPFDIRNIMQETSTYRQCHYLLANEPCPEDLIPKNRQNNVYGHGHVEGLPALLEAANYVYGLNTDINLSVDSDLSEENRINLHPGESFAVSVQGSPMEVQWRTWDMRDNWMSHPNFLEGETNFEISHTMLVDRLQYLPGNQIEGNQTVIR
;
A
#
# COMPACT_ATOMS: atom_id res chain seq x y z
N MET A 1 -1.07 34.13 34.02
CA MET A 1 0.37 34.44 33.89
C MET A 1 0.94 35.08 35.16
N GLU A 2 0.23 36.02 35.79
CA GLU A 2 0.64 36.60 37.11
C GLU A 2 0.76 35.54 38.19
N ASP A 3 -0.16 34.59 38.29
CA ASP A 3 -0.13 33.51 39.26
C ASP A 3 1.08 32.57 39.12
N LEU A 4 1.55 32.34 37.87
CA LEU A 4 2.74 31.55 37.59
C LEU A 4 4.02 32.24 37.97
N ILE A 5 4.06 33.57 37.80
CA ILE A 5 5.17 34.38 38.26
C ILE A 5 5.24 34.43 39.76
N GLU A 6 4.09 34.55 40.43
CA GLU A 6 4.02 34.52 41.91
C GLU A 6 4.43 33.14 42.47
N ALA A 7 3.99 32.07 41.81
CA ALA A 7 4.38 30.70 42.20
C ALA A 7 5.89 30.45 42.02
N SER A 8 6.52 31.03 41.01
CA SER A 8 7.97 30.88 40.77
C SER A 8 8.84 31.49 41.84
N HIS A 9 8.31 32.43 42.65
CA HIS A 9 9.01 33.06 43.74
C HIS A 9 8.81 32.40 45.09
N LEU A 10 8.03 31.31 45.17
CA LEU A 10 7.85 30.57 46.41
C LEU A 10 9.13 29.85 46.84
N PRO A 11 9.46 29.83 48.14
CA PRO A 11 10.64 29.14 48.66
C PRO A 11 10.61 27.66 48.30
N GLY A 12 11.66 27.15 47.67
CA GLY A 12 11.80 25.75 47.27
C GLY A 12 11.30 25.39 45.86
N VAL A 13 10.70 26.34 45.14
CA VAL A 13 10.37 26.15 43.72
C VAL A 13 11.63 26.36 42.87
N VAL A 14 12.06 25.34 42.18
CA VAL A 14 13.26 25.35 41.31
C VAL A 14 12.88 25.49 39.83
N LEU A 15 11.73 24.95 39.44
CA LEU A 15 11.20 24.97 38.07
C LEU A 15 9.68 24.99 38.13
N ILE A 16 9.06 25.76 37.23
CA ILE A 16 7.65 25.65 36.86
C ILE A 16 7.59 25.40 35.37
N GLU A 17 7.05 24.29 34.99
CA GLU A 17 6.82 23.94 33.59
C GLU A 17 5.35 23.56 33.38
N LEU A 18 4.89 23.61 32.16
CA LEU A 18 3.59 23.05 31.80
C LEU A 18 3.65 21.55 31.99
N ASP A 19 2.64 21.00 32.67
CA ASP A 19 2.49 19.56 32.80
C ASP A 19 2.19 18.99 31.41
N GLY A 20 3.22 18.38 30.80
CA GLY A 20 3.12 17.75 29.50
C GLY A 20 2.56 16.34 29.67
N ILE A 21 1.48 16.05 29.02
CA ILE A 21 0.97 14.68 28.91
C ILE A 21 1.90 13.89 28.02
N LEU A 22 2.65 12.95 28.58
CA LEU A 22 3.41 11.97 27.83
C LEU A 22 2.50 10.79 27.53
N THR A 23 2.06 10.68 26.29
CA THR A 23 1.26 9.54 25.82
C THR A 23 2.06 8.74 24.79
N THR A 24 1.98 7.42 24.85
CA THR A 24 2.39 6.56 23.71
C THR A 24 1.27 6.64 22.69
N GLN A 25 1.56 7.13 21.48
CA GLN A 25 0.52 7.55 20.55
C GLN A 25 0.69 6.90 19.18
N MET A 26 -0.43 6.69 18.49
CA MET A 26 -0.46 6.55 17.02
C MET A 26 0.09 7.81 16.35
N SER A 27 -0.02 8.97 16.98
CA SER A 27 0.63 10.22 16.55
C SER A 27 2.12 10.05 16.26
N ASP A 28 2.85 9.29 17.07
CA ASP A 28 4.28 9.02 16.83
C ASP A 28 4.52 8.30 15.49
N VAL A 29 3.61 7.41 15.07
CA VAL A 29 3.68 6.72 13.77
C VAL A 29 3.39 7.70 12.64
N ASN A 30 2.32 8.48 12.79
CA ASN A 30 1.93 9.48 11.81
C ASN A 30 3.01 10.56 11.66
N ASP A 31 3.61 11.01 12.77
CA ASP A 31 4.70 12.00 12.77
C ASP A 31 5.92 11.48 12.00
N VAL A 32 6.32 10.22 12.20
CA VAL A 32 7.45 9.60 11.49
C VAL A 32 7.26 9.61 9.97
N HIS A 33 6.01 9.48 9.52
CA HIS A 33 5.67 9.47 8.09
C HIS A 33 5.19 10.83 7.56
N GLY A 34 5.21 11.89 8.37
CA GLY A 34 4.77 13.22 7.98
C GLY A 34 3.28 13.34 7.64
N ILE A 35 2.45 12.45 8.19
CA ILE A 35 1.00 12.42 7.94
C ILE A 35 0.28 13.68 8.47
N PRO A 36 0.58 14.22 9.69
CA PRO A 36 -0.04 15.45 10.17
C PRO A 36 0.17 16.63 9.24
N MET A 37 1.34 16.74 8.59
CA MET A 37 1.60 17.77 7.60
C MET A 37 0.66 17.67 6.39
N ILE A 38 0.28 16.46 5.99
CA ILE A 38 -0.72 16.25 4.93
C ILE A 38 -2.05 16.86 5.36
N TRP A 39 -2.54 16.50 6.55
CA TRP A 39 -3.83 16.99 7.03
C TRP A 39 -3.87 18.51 7.18
N GLU A 40 -2.79 19.10 7.74
CA GLU A 40 -2.68 20.52 8.02
C GLU A 40 -2.48 21.36 6.76
N ASP A 41 -1.56 20.94 5.87
CA ASP A 41 -1.14 21.75 4.72
C ASP A 41 -2.07 21.58 3.51
N THR A 42 -2.71 20.41 3.36
CA THR A 42 -3.49 20.08 2.18
C THR A 42 -4.98 19.86 2.45
N GLY A 43 -5.35 19.54 3.69
CA GLY A 43 -6.71 19.16 4.08
C GLY A 43 -7.12 17.76 3.63
N TYR A 44 -6.22 16.95 3.08
CA TYR A 44 -6.53 15.58 2.68
C TYR A 44 -6.51 14.66 3.90
N THR A 45 -7.64 14.04 4.18
CA THR A 45 -7.90 13.17 5.34
C THR A 45 -8.46 11.80 4.94
N GLY A 46 -8.55 11.53 3.63
CA GLY A 46 -9.07 10.28 3.06
C GLY A 46 -10.54 10.34 2.65
N GLU A 47 -11.18 11.52 2.68
CA GLU A 47 -12.59 11.69 2.31
C GLU A 47 -12.86 11.15 0.89
N GLY A 48 -13.93 10.35 0.75
CA GLY A 48 -14.34 9.73 -0.50
C GLY A 48 -13.54 8.47 -0.88
N SER A 49 -12.51 8.12 -0.12
CA SER A 49 -11.73 6.89 -0.30
C SER A 49 -12.30 5.75 0.55
N VAL A 50 -12.20 4.52 0.03
CA VAL A 50 -12.62 3.29 0.72
C VAL A 50 -11.49 2.29 0.74
N VAL A 51 -11.16 1.78 1.93
CA VAL A 51 -10.13 0.75 2.13
C VAL A 51 -10.76 -0.54 2.64
N SER A 52 -10.44 -1.66 2.00
CA SER A 52 -10.84 -2.99 2.48
C SER A 52 -9.81 -3.53 3.48
N ILE A 53 -10.27 -4.00 4.63
CA ILE A 53 -9.46 -4.69 5.64
C ILE A 53 -9.77 -6.18 5.54
N ILE A 54 -8.86 -6.94 4.95
CA ILE A 54 -9.00 -8.40 4.76
C ILE A 54 -8.24 -9.09 5.89
N ASP A 55 -8.97 -9.46 6.97
CA ASP A 55 -8.38 -9.87 8.23
C ASP A 55 -9.34 -10.71 9.10
N THR A 56 -9.32 -10.54 10.43
CA THR A 56 -10.20 -11.23 11.39
C THR A 56 -11.61 -10.64 11.50
N GLY A 57 -11.84 -9.46 10.92
CA GLY A 57 -13.07 -8.69 11.01
C GLY A 57 -12.81 -7.25 11.43
N ILE A 58 -13.87 -6.49 11.70
CA ILE A 58 -13.83 -5.13 12.25
C ILE A 58 -14.93 -4.99 13.30
N ASP A 59 -14.58 -4.58 14.52
CA ASP A 59 -15.56 -4.18 15.53
C ASP A 59 -16.11 -2.79 15.22
N SER A 60 -17.23 -2.77 14.51
CA SER A 60 -17.94 -1.54 14.13
C SER A 60 -18.75 -0.90 15.28
N ASN A 61 -18.56 -1.36 16.52
CA ASN A 61 -19.14 -0.70 17.69
C ASN A 61 -18.09 0.06 18.50
N HIS A 62 -16.81 -0.07 18.17
CA HIS A 62 -15.75 0.71 18.82
C HIS A 62 -15.89 2.18 18.43
N VAL A 63 -15.88 3.10 19.41
CA VAL A 63 -16.12 4.54 19.19
C VAL A 63 -15.20 5.20 18.15
N GLY A 64 -14.01 4.68 17.93
CA GLY A 64 -13.11 5.15 16.87
C GLY A 64 -13.38 4.54 15.48
N LEU A 65 -14.42 3.71 15.33
CA LEU A 65 -14.73 2.98 14.09
C LEU A 65 -16.24 2.88 13.81
N ASP A 66 -17.11 3.47 14.63
CA ASP A 66 -18.57 3.35 14.50
C ASP A 66 -19.16 4.35 13.53
N ASP A 67 -18.67 5.57 13.52
CA ASP A 67 -19.09 6.61 12.56
C ASP A 67 -17.90 7.47 12.06
N MET A 68 -18.19 8.47 11.23
CA MET A 68 -17.18 9.29 10.56
C MET A 68 -16.84 10.58 11.31
N ASP A 69 -17.79 11.14 12.05
CA ASP A 69 -17.68 12.43 12.70
C ASP A 69 -17.82 12.40 14.23
N ASP A 70 -17.94 11.19 14.80
CA ASP A 70 -18.12 10.91 16.22
C ASP A 70 -19.37 11.61 16.82
N ASP A 71 -20.37 11.90 15.98
CA ASP A 71 -21.70 12.39 16.36
C ASP A 71 -22.76 11.33 16.11
N ASN A 72 -23.10 10.56 17.12
CA ASN A 72 -24.09 9.48 17.06
C ASN A 72 -25.49 9.91 16.59
N SER A 73 -25.73 11.21 16.31
CA SER A 73 -26.96 11.72 15.72
C SER A 73 -26.97 11.72 14.19
N THR A 74 -25.82 11.56 13.57
CA THR A 74 -25.66 11.42 12.11
C THR A 74 -25.77 9.94 11.70
N ASN A 75 -25.87 9.66 10.42
CA ASN A 75 -25.94 8.30 9.88
C ASN A 75 -24.85 8.10 8.83
N ASP A 76 -23.63 8.14 9.28
CA ASP A 76 -22.43 8.15 8.47
C ASP A 76 -21.42 7.09 8.90
N SER A 77 -21.85 5.83 8.92
CA SER A 77 -21.03 4.69 9.34
C SER A 77 -19.66 4.68 8.71
N LYS A 78 -18.64 4.46 9.55
CA LYS A 78 -17.26 4.26 9.12
C LYS A 78 -17.11 2.96 8.33
N VAL A 79 -17.69 1.85 8.83
CA VAL A 79 -17.68 0.55 8.17
C VAL A 79 -18.94 0.39 7.33
N ILE A 80 -18.80 0.53 6.01
CA ILE A 80 -19.93 0.58 5.07
C ILE A 80 -20.35 -0.77 4.50
N ALA A 81 -19.46 -1.78 4.58
CA ALA A 81 -19.76 -3.13 4.14
C ALA A 81 -18.95 -4.16 4.92
N PHE A 82 -19.46 -5.38 4.98
CA PHE A 82 -18.81 -6.49 5.65
C PHE A 82 -19.10 -7.82 4.96
N TYR A 83 -18.06 -8.61 4.73
CA TYR A 83 -18.14 -9.98 4.24
C TYR A 83 -17.43 -10.94 5.17
N ASP A 84 -18.09 -12.05 5.51
CA ASP A 84 -17.55 -13.09 6.37
C ASP A 84 -17.39 -14.40 5.59
N ALA A 85 -16.19 -14.62 5.06
CA ALA A 85 -15.84 -15.81 4.32
C ALA A 85 -15.67 -17.06 5.21
N VAL A 86 -15.61 -16.87 6.53
CA VAL A 86 -15.38 -17.94 7.50
C VAL A 86 -16.69 -18.57 7.94
N ASN A 87 -17.62 -17.76 8.45
CA ASN A 87 -18.84 -18.25 9.10
C ASN A 87 -20.10 -18.07 8.25
N ASN A 88 -20.08 -17.13 7.30
CA ASN A 88 -21.25 -16.75 6.50
C ASN A 88 -20.90 -16.55 5.01
N PRO A 89 -20.24 -17.50 4.34
CA PRO A 89 -19.74 -17.33 2.98
C PRO A 89 -20.82 -17.04 1.93
N ASP A 90 -22.09 -17.40 2.21
CA ASP A 90 -23.23 -17.19 1.31
C ASP A 90 -23.81 -15.76 1.39
N LYS A 91 -23.35 -14.93 2.35
CA LYS A 91 -23.84 -13.56 2.56
C LYS A 91 -22.93 -12.56 1.83
N THR A 92 -23.17 -12.42 0.53
CA THR A 92 -22.26 -11.78 -0.40
C THR A 92 -22.60 -10.32 -0.78
N ASN A 93 -23.73 -9.76 -0.30
CA ASN A 93 -24.10 -8.37 -0.64
C ASN A 93 -23.25 -7.30 0.08
N GLY A 94 -22.64 -7.66 1.22
CA GLY A 94 -21.83 -6.76 2.03
C GLY A 94 -22.63 -5.95 3.07
N THR A 95 -23.96 -5.97 3.03
CA THR A 95 -24.84 -5.25 3.97
C THR A 95 -25.76 -6.18 4.78
N GLU A 96 -25.56 -7.50 4.64
CA GLU A 96 -26.42 -8.51 5.25
C GLU A 96 -26.04 -8.80 6.70
N ILE A 97 -24.80 -8.53 7.07
CA ILE A 97 -24.23 -8.80 8.38
C ILE A 97 -23.58 -7.52 8.89
N LYS A 98 -23.87 -7.14 10.14
CA LYS A 98 -23.13 -6.06 10.79
C LYS A 98 -21.70 -6.52 11.03
N ALA A 99 -20.72 -5.65 10.75
CA ALA A 99 -19.33 -5.94 10.97
C ALA A 99 -19.03 -6.24 12.44
N TYR A 100 -18.21 -7.26 12.64
CA TYR A 100 -17.75 -7.71 13.96
C TYR A 100 -16.33 -8.27 13.87
N ASP A 101 -15.67 -8.38 15.01
CA ASP A 101 -14.36 -9.00 15.13
C ASP A 101 -14.32 -9.84 16.40
N ASP A 102 -14.11 -11.14 16.25
CA ASP A 102 -14.06 -12.11 17.37
C ASP A 102 -12.62 -12.42 17.82
N GLN A 103 -11.63 -11.76 17.19
CA GLN A 103 -10.21 -11.94 17.52
C GLN A 103 -9.52 -10.61 17.88
N GLY A 104 -9.73 -9.53 17.11
CA GLY A 104 -9.27 -8.17 17.40
C GLY A 104 -8.16 -7.65 16.50
N HIS A 105 -7.45 -8.48 15.75
CA HIS A 105 -6.35 -8.04 14.90
C HIS A 105 -6.82 -7.14 13.76
N GLY A 106 -7.92 -7.49 13.09
CA GLY A 106 -8.47 -6.70 11.99
C GLY A 106 -9.02 -5.35 12.45
N THR A 107 -9.62 -5.28 13.65
CA THR A 107 -10.06 -4.02 14.28
C THR A 107 -8.88 -3.08 14.52
N HIS A 108 -7.78 -3.62 15.02
CA HIS A 108 -6.54 -2.87 15.22
C HIS A 108 -6.00 -2.32 13.87
N CYS A 109 -5.94 -3.16 12.83
CA CYS A 109 -5.55 -2.75 11.48
C CYS A 109 -6.50 -1.68 10.90
N ALA A 110 -7.81 -1.82 11.09
CA ALA A 110 -8.81 -0.84 10.67
C ALA A 110 -8.57 0.54 11.31
N GLY A 111 -8.27 0.55 12.61
CA GLY A 111 -7.97 1.78 13.35
C GLY A 111 -6.69 2.47 12.86
N ILE A 112 -5.63 1.71 12.55
CA ILE A 112 -4.41 2.28 11.96
C ILE A 112 -4.69 2.93 10.61
N THR A 113 -5.52 2.29 9.79
CA THR A 113 -5.86 2.81 8.46
C THR A 113 -6.68 4.07 8.57
N ALA A 114 -7.79 4.07 9.34
CA ALA A 114 -8.81 5.10 9.25
C ALA A 114 -9.55 5.40 10.56
N GLY A 115 -9.04 4.99 11.73
CA GLY A 115 -9.68 5.31 13.01
C GLY A 115 -9.80 6.82 13.23
N THR A 116 -10.92 7.28 13.82
CA THR A 116 -11.12 8.69 14.18
C THR A 116 -10.29 9.12 15.37
N GLY A 117 -9.90 8.15 16.21
CA GLY A 117 -9.15 8.39 17.44
C GLY A 117 -10.03 8.69 18.66
N ALA A 118 -11.37 8.65 18.51
CA ALA A 118 -12.29 8.87 19.61
C ALA A 118 -12.05 7.88 20.78
N PRO A 119 -12.28 8.30 22.04
CA PRO A 119 -12.94 9.55 22.43
C PRO A 119 -11.99 10.74 22.66
N ASP A 120 -10.70 10.54 22.70
CA ASP A 120 -9.71 11.57 23.03
C ASP A 120 -8.97 12.15 21.82
N PHE A 121 -9.18 11.58 20.64
CA PHE A 121 -8.59 12.00 19.36
C PHE A 121 -7.05 11.98 19.35
N VAL A 122 -6.48 11.06 20.11
CA VAL A 122 -5.02 10.90 20.24
C VAL A 122 -4.48 9.86 19.25
N ASN A 123 -5.21 8.75 19.09
CA ASN A 123 -4.77 7.62 18.26
C ASN A 123 -5.50 7.64 16.90
N ILE A 124 -5.38 8.75 16.19
CA ILE A 124 -6.03 8.95 14.88
C ILE A 124 -5.31 8.11 13.82
N GLY A 125 -6.06 7.38 13.00
CA GLY A 125 -5.54 6.62 11.86
C GLY A 125 -4.95 7.52 10.78
N VAL A 126 -4.26 6.91 9.81
CA VAL A 126 -3.58 7.65 8.73
C VAL A 126 -4.56 8.43 7.84
N ALA A 127 -5.73 7.86 7.55
CA ALA A 127 -6.77 8.45 6.72
C ALA A 127 -8.12 8.51 7.47
N PRO A 128 -8.27 9.39 8.47
CA PRO A 128 -9.40 9.34 9.41
C PRO A 128 -10.77 9.58 8.76
N GLN A 129 -10.83 10.18 7.58
CA GLN A 129 -12.07 10.38 6.82
C GLN A 129 -12.27 9.33 5.70
N ALA A 130 -11.41 8.31 5.59
CA ALA A 130 -11.68 7.19 4.72
C ALA A 130 -12.71 6.24 5.33
N GLN A 131 -13.58 5.67 4.49
CA GLN A 131 -14.51 4.62 4.88
C GLN A 131 -13.84 3.24 4.78
N LEU A 132 -14.39 2.28 5.49
CA LEU A 132 -13.84 0.94 5.59
C LEU A 132 -14.81 -0.12 5.10
N VAL A 133 -14.26 -1.18 4.53
CA VAL A 133 -14.96 -2.42 4.23
C VAL A 133 -14.26 -3.56 4.96
N GLY A 134 -14.96 -4.28 5.81
CA GLY A 134 -14.43 -5.42 6.53
C GLY A 134 -14.59 -6.71 5.74
N VAL A 135 -13.53 -7.49 5.62
CA VAL A 135 -13.55 -8.81 4.97
C VAL A 135 -12.90 -9.82 5.91
N LYS A 136 -13.75 -10.59 6.61
CA LYS A 136 -13.29 -11.60 7.56
C LYS A 136 -12.89 -12.87 6.83
N VAL A 137 -11.60 -13.15 6.81
CA VAL A 137 -11.01 -14.37 6.21
C VAL A 137 -10.26 -15.23 7.21
N LEU A 138 -10.04 -14.70 8.41
CA LEU A 138 -9.41 -15.39 9.54
C LEU A 138 -10.44 -15.61 10.65
N ASP A 139 -10.36 -16.76 11.31
CA ASP A 139 -11.24 -17.17 12.40
C ASP A 139 -10.89 -16.49 13.73
N GLU A 140 -11.58 -16.88 14.81
CA GLU A 140 -11.37 -16.42 16.18
C GLU A 140 -9.97 -16.76 16.73
N GLY A 141 -9.27 -17.71 16.12
CA GLY A 141 -7.88 -18.06 16.42
C GLY A 141 -6.87 -17.28 15.60
N GLY A 142 -7.30 -16.39 14.71
CA GLY A 142 -6.44 -15.65 13.79
C GLY A 142 -5.90 -16.50 12.63
N SER A 143 -6.59 -17.58 12.29
CA SER A 143 -6.17 -18.53 11.24
C SER A 143 -7.20 -18.60 10.11
N GLY A 144 -6.72 -18.79 8.89
CA GLY A 144 -7.58 -18.97 7.72
C GLY A 144 -6.93 -19.87 6.69
N SER A 145 -7.77 -20.53 5.88
CA SER A 145 -7.29 -21.33 4.76
C SER A 145 -7.00 -20.44 3.54
N PHE A 146 -6.18 -20.90 2.61
CA PHE A 146 -6.01 -20.23 1.33
C PHE A 146 -7.34 -20.02 0.60
N ALA A 147 -8.27 -20.97 0.74
CA ALA A 147 -9.59 -20.87 0.12
C ALA A 147 -10.42 -19.71 0.70
N THR A 148 -10.43 -19.53 2.03
CA THR A 148 -11.14 -18.41 2.67
C THR A 148 -10.49 -17.07 2.34
N VAL A 149 -9.16 -17.00 2.29
CA VAL A 149 -8.43 -15.78 1.90
C VAL A 149 -8.71 -15.43 0.44
N MET A 150 -8.68 -16.42 -0.48
CA MET A 150 -9.02 -16.18 -1.88
C MET A 150 -10.47 -15.75 -2.06
N ALA A 151 -11.43 -16.35 -1.32
CA ALA A 151 -12.83 -15.92 -1.35
C ALA A 151 -13.01 -14.46 -0.91
N GLY A 152 -12.26 -14.01 0.11
CA GLY A 152 -12.25 -12.61 0.54
C GLY A 152 -11.70 -11.68 -0.51
N MET A 153 -10.61 -12.03 -1.17
CA MET A 153 -10.04 -11.26 -2.28
C MET A 153 -10.99 -11.19 -3.47
N GLU A 154 -11.59 -12.33 -3.86
CA GLU A 154 -12.57 -12.42 -4.95
C GLU A 154 -13.78 -11.51 -4.67
N TRP A 155 -14.36 -11.61 -3.47
CA TRP A 155 -15.46 -10.76 -3.06
C TRP A 155 -15.07 -9.26 -3.10
N THR A 156 -13.88 -8.90 -2.63
CA THR A 156 -13.41 -7.51 -2.67
C THR A 156 -13.31 -6.99 -4.11
N VAL A 157 -12.82 -7.81 -5.04
CA VAL A 157 -12.75 -7.48 -6.47
C VAL A 157 -14.15 -7.31 -7.06
N ASP A 158 -15.07 -8.24 -6.78
CA ASP A 158 -16.44 -8.18 -7.26
C ASP A 158 -17.20 -6.94 -6.77
N LYS A 159 -16.93 -6.55 -5.53
CA LYS A 159 -17.62 -5.42 -4.86
C LYS A 159 -16.89 -4.09 -4.96
N ARG A 160 -15.72 -4.04 -5.60
CA ARG A 160 -14.91 -2.80 -5.66
C ARG A 160 -15.64 -1.59 -6.26
N HIS A 161 -16.52 -1.82 -7.23
CA HIS A 161 -17.31 -0.75 -7.83
C HIS A 161 -18.56 -0.40 -7.01
N ASP A 162 -19.17 -1.39 -6.35
CA ASP A 162 -20.36 -1.18 -5.51
C ASP A 162 -20.04 -0.28 -4.31
N PHE A 163 -18.83 -0.44 -3.73
CA PHE A 163 -18.39 0.29 -2.54
C PHE A 163 -17.20 1.22 -2.79
N ASN A 164 -16.79 1.45 -4.03
CA ASN A 164 -15.63 2.27 -4.40
C ASN A 164 -14.32 1.83 -3.72
N ILE A 165 -14.07 0.52 -3.59
CA ILE A 165 -12.86 -0.02 -2.96
C ILE A 165 -11.67 0.19 -3.90
N ARG A 166 -10.70 1.02 -3.48
CA ARG A 166 -9.50 1.33 -4.28
C ARG A 166 -8.21 0.79 -3.66
N ALA A 167 -8.19 0.59 -2.35
CA ALA A 167 -7.07 0.01 -1.63
C ALA A 167 -7.55 -1.12 -0.72
N ALA A 168 -6.65 -2.05 -0.41
CA ALA A 168 -6.90 -3.11 0.55
C ALA A 168 -5.65 -3.38 1.40
N SER A 169 -5.86 -3.62 2.69
CA SER A 169 -4.84 -4.05 3.64
C SER A 169 -5.04 -5.52 3.98
N MET A 170 -3.99 -6.30 3.83
CA MET A 170 -3.97 -7.72 4.17
C MET A 170 -2.78 -8.02 5.10
N SER A 171 -3.05 -7.93 6.40
CA SER A 171 -2.03 -8.09 7.45
C SER A 171 -1.88 -9.56 7.87
N LEU A 172 -1.76 -10.44 6.90
CA LEU A 172 -1.65 -11.88 7.08
C LEU A 172 -0.60 -12.47 6.14
N GLY A 173 -0.19 -13.69 6.43
CA GLY A 173 0.71 -14.44 5.58
C GLY A 173 1.12 -15.77 6.20
N GLY A 174 1.63 -16.64 5.36
CA GLY A 174 2.11 -17.95 5.75
C GLY A 174 3.18 -18.44 4.79
N PHE A 175 3.78 -19.57 5.10
CA PHE A 175 4.64 -20.27 4.14
C PHE A 175 3.76 -21.04 3.17
N GLY A 176 4.11 -21.00 1.89
CA GLY A 176 3.43 -21.78 0.86
C GLY A 176 3.39 -23.28 1.18
N LEU A 177 2.39 -23.95 0.63
CA LEU A 177 2.17 -25.39 0.87
C LEU A 177 3.27 -26.28 0.26
N ILE A 178 4.06 -25.74 -0.64
CA ILE A 178 5.06 -26.48 -1.39
C ILE A 178 6.40 -25.76 -1.23
N GLU A 179 7.32 -26.34 -0.44
CA GLU A 179 8.72 -25.95 -0.48
C GLU A 179 9.19 -26.05 -1.94
N TRP A 180 9.74 -24.95 -2.49
CA TRP A 180 10.40 -24.92 -3.80
C TRP A 180 9.51 -24.71 -5.04
N THR A 181 8.29 -24.24 -4.89
CA THR A 181 7.55 -23.69 -6.03
C THR A 181 7.74 -22.18 -6.13
N SER A 182 7.70 -21.66 -7.34
CA SER A 182 7.74 -20.23 -7.56
C SER A 182 6.54 -19.55 -6.88
N SER A 183 6.74 -18.37 -6.31
CA SER A 183 5.66 -17.61 -5.67
C SER A 183 4.50 -17.32 -6.63
N GLU A 184 4.75 -17.36 -7.94
CA GLU A 184 3.75 -17.18 -8.99
C GLU A 184 2.90 -18.44 -9.27
N GLU A 185 3.36 -19.61 -8.84
CA GLU A 185 2.61 -20.87 -9.00
C GLU A 185 1.57 -21.08 -7.91
N GLU A 186 1.69 -20.37 -6.79
CA GLU A 186 0.71 -20.44 -5.71
C GLU A 186 -0.59 -19.73 -6.05
N SER A 187 -1.72 -20.41 -5.84
CA SER A 187 -3.04 -19.89 -6.18
C SER A 187 -3.37 -18.57 -5.47
N VAL A 188 -2.97 -18.43 -4.20
CA VAL A 188 -3.23 -17.23 -3.41
C VAL A 188 -2.40 -16.03 -3.92
N ASN A 189 -1.16 -16.24 -4.36
CA ASN A 189 -0.33 -15.19 -4.97
C ASN A 189 -0.91 -14.76 -6.32
N ARG A 190 -1.36 -15.71 -7.12
CA ARG A 190 -2.02 -15.39 -8.40
C ARG A 190 -3.29 -14.58 -8.20
N MET A 191 -4.11 -14.94 -7.19
CA MET A 191 -5.30 -14.17 -6.86
C MET A 191 -4.96 -12.76 -6.36
N ALA A 192 -3.91 -12.62 -5.54
CA ALA A 192 -3.44 -11.32 -5.09
C ALA A 192 -2.98 -10.42 -6.26
N ASN A 193 -2.24 -10.98 -7.23
CA ASN A 193 -1.86 -10.27 -8.45
C ASN A 193 -3.10 -9.86 -9.28
N GLU A 194 -4.08 -10.76 -9.45
CA GLU A 194 -5.32 -10.43 -10.18
C GLU A 194 -6.14 -9.35 -9.47
N MET A 195 -6.17 -9.31 -8.15
CA MET A 195 -6.81 -8.24 -7.38
C MET A 195 -6.17 -6.87 -7.70
N VAL A 196 -4.84 -6.79 -7.73
CA VAL A 196 -4.12 -5.56 -8.11
C VAL A 196 -4.46 -5.16 -9.56
N ARG A 197 -4.41 -6.11 -10.49
CA ARG A 197 -4.74 -5.89 -11.92
C ARG A 197 -6.18 -5.46 -12.12
N SER A 198 -7.08 -5.85 -11.23
CA SER A 198 -8.47 -5.42 -11.23
C SER A 198 -8.70 -4.01 -10.73
N GLY A 199 -7.65 -3.29 -10.28
CA GLY A 199 -7.72 -1.89 -9.90
C GLY A 199 -7.75 -1.62 -8.39
N VAL A 200 -7.42 -2.60 -7.53
CA VAL A 200 -7.31 -2.43 -6.07
C VAL A 200 -5.85 -2.47 -5.65
N ALA A 201 -5.32 -1.40 -5.08
CA ALA A 201 -3.97 -1.36 -4.52
C ALA A 201 -3.91 -2.26 -3.27
N LEU A 202 -3.24 -3.41 -3.38
CA LEU A 202 -3.19 -4.42 -2.34
C LEU A 202 -1.88 -4.34 -1.56
N PHE A 203 -1.99 -4.01 -0.27
CA PHE A 203 -0.89 -3.95 0.68
C PHE A 203 -0.85 -5.23 1.50
N ILE A 204 0.32 -5.86 1.58
CA ILE A 204 0.50 -7.14 2.30
C ILE A 204 1.70 -7.08 3.22
N ALA A 205 1.53 -7.62 4.43
CA ALA A 205 2.61 -7.71 5.41
C ALA A 205 3.76 -8.60 4.92
N ALA A 206 5.01 -8.14 5.11
CA ALA A 206 6.19 -8.92 4.74
C ALA A 206 6.38 -10.19 5.59
N GLY A 207 5.81 -10.19 6.80
CA GLY A 207 5.95 -11.26 7.79
C GLY A 207 6.89 -10.89 8.94
N ASN A 208 6.88 -11.70 9.99
CA ASN A 208 7.58 -11.42 11.25
C ASN A 208 8.61 -12.51 11.61
N SER A 209 9.31 -13.05 10.62
CA SER A 209 10.28 -14.15 10.79
C SER A 209 11.70 -13.69 11.05
N ALA A 210 12.00 -12.39 11.01
CA ALA A 210 13.30 -11.78 11.36
C ALA A 210 14.50 -12.20 10.48
N ILE A 211 14.28 -12.87 9.35
CA ILE A 211 15.36 -13.52 8.59
C ILE A 211 15.24 -13.17 7.10
N SER A 212 16.38 -13.15 6.40
CA SER A 212 16.42 -13.01 4.95
C SER A 212 15.79 -14.22 4.23
N ALA A 213 15.27 -13.99 3.04
CA ALA A 213 14.56 -14.97 2.21
C ALA A 213 13.32 -15.58 2.92
N GLN A 214 12.58 -14.78 3.68
CA GLN A 214 11.43 -15.20 4.49
C GLN A 214 10.17 -14.36 4.20
N ILE A 215 10.05 -13.83 3.00
CA ILE A 215 8.78 -13.23 2.57
C ILE A 215 7.80 -14.35 2.25
N GLY A 216 6.79 -14.48 3.08
CA GLY A 216 5.77 -15.51 2.92
C GLY A 216 4.72 -15.15 1.86
N THR A 217 3.85 -16.12 1.59
CA THR A 217 2.70 -15.94 0.70
C THR A 217 1.54 -15.29 1.48
N PRO A 218 0.75 -14.35 0.90
CA PRO A 218 0.85 -13.80 -0.44
C PRO A 218 1.75 -12.55 -0.57
N GLY A 219 2.52 -12.18 0.44
CA GLY A 219 3.46 -11.05 0.40
C GLY A 219 4.56 -11.19 -0.66
N SER A 220 4.87 -12.42 -1.08
CA SER A 220 5.83 -12.70 -2.16
C SER A 220 5.27 -12.45 -3.56
N ALA A 221 3.96 -12.26 -3.71
CA ALA A 221 3.33 -11.98 -5.01
C ALA A 221 3.92 -10.71 -5.65
N GLU A 222 4.02 -10.71 -6.97
CA GLU A 222 4.78 -9.70 -7.70
C GLU A 222 4.13 -8.32 -7.70
N ASP A 223 2.82 -8.26 -7.99
CA ASP A 223 2.11 -7.01 -8.23
C ASP A 223 1.72 -6.28 -6.94
N VAL A 224 1.68 -6.99 -5.81
CA VAL A 224 1.28 -6.44 -4.51
C VAL A 224 2.35 -5.52 -3.91
N ILE A 225 1.93 -4.62 -3.04
CA ILE A 225 2.81 -3.77 -2.26
C ILE A 225 3.11 -4.46 -0.94
N THR A 226 4.28 -5.07 -0.85
CA THR A 226 4.73 -5.75 0.37
C THR A 226 5.38 -4.77 1.31
N VAL A 227 4.92 -4.73 2.56
CA VAL A 227 5.31 -3.73 3.54
C VAL A 227 6.16 -4.34 4.66
N GLY A 228 7.38 -3.85 4.82
CA GLY A 228 8.26 -4.15 5.95
C GLY A 228 7.93 -3.27 7.15
N ALA A 229 8.35 -3.70 8.36
CA ALA A 229 8.14 -2.94 9.59
C ALA A 229 9.37 -2.15 10.01
N LEU A 230 9.17 -0.88 10.33
CA LEU A 230 10.16 -0.01 10.96
C LEU A 230 9.86 0.15 12.47
N ASP A 231 10.90 0.39 13.23
CA ASP A 231 10.80 1.01 14.55
C ASP A 231 10.59 2.53 14.38
N LYS A 232 10.18 3.23 15.44
CA LYS A 232 9.85 4.67 15.39
C LYS A 232 11.07 5.57 15.09
N ASP A 233 12.28 5.05 15.24
CA ASP A 233 13.52 5.71 14.83
C ASP A 233 13.89 5.47 13.35
N THR A 234 12.98 4.87 12.59
CA THR A 234 13.11 4.51 11.17
C THR A 234 14.12 3.38 10.88
N SER A 235 14.65 2.73 11.90
CA SER A 235 15.40 1.48 11.71
C SER A 235 14.47 0.33 11.38
N ILE A 236 15.00 -0.71 10.68
CA ILE A 236 14.20 -1.90 10.44
C ILE A 236 13.91 -2.63 11.75
N ALA A 237 12.66 -2.95 12.03
CA ALA A 237 12.28 -3.74 13.19
C ALA A 237 12.92 -5.14 13.10
N VAL A 238 13.52 -5.58 14.19
CA VAL A 238 14.29 -6.83 14.22
C VAL A 238 13.50 -8.07 13.80
N TYR A 239 12.19 -8.03 13.91
CA TYR A 239 11.30 -9.12 13.52
C TYR A 239 10.86 -9.06 12.05
N SER A 240 11.04 -7.92 11.36
CA SER A 240 10.55 -7.77 9.98
C SER A 240 11.20 -8.79 9.05
N SER A 241 10.39 -9.54 8.31
CA SER A 241 10.88 -10.46 7.30
C SER A 241 11.54 -9.71 6.15
N GLN A 242 12.54 -10.34 5.56
CA GLN A 242 13.37 -9.76 4.51
C GLN A 242 13.37 -10.65 3.27
N GLY A 243 13.51 -10.04 2.10
CA GLY A 243 13.69 -10.75 0.83
C GLY A 243 15.10 -11.34 0.68
N PRO A 244 15.43 -11.82 -0.50
CA PRO A 244 14.57 -11.82 -1.69
C PRO A 244 13.47 -12.89 -1.62
N THR A 245 12.52 -12.85 -2.58
CA THR A 245 11.62 -13.97 -2.82
C THR A 245 12.39 -15.16 -3.38
N GLU A 246 11.75 -16.31 -3.49
CA GLU A 246 12.36 -17.52 -4.05
C GLU A 246 12.90 -17.30 -5.47
N GLU A 247 12.18 -16.52 -6.30
CA GLU A 247 12.64 -16.16 -7.65
C GLU A 247 13.67 -15.02 -7.68
N GLY A 248 14.11 -14.54 -6.54
CA GLY A 248 15.13 -13.51 -6.43
C GLY A 248 14.62 -12.07 -6.55
N ARG A 249 13.29 -11.84 -6.52
CA ARG A 249 12.75 -10.48 -6.50
C ARG A 249 13.06 -9.79 -5.18
N VAL A 250 13.37 -8.51 -5.24
CA VAL A 250 13.53 -7.68 -4.04
C VAL A 250 12.16 -7.44 -3.40
N LYS A 251 12.03 -7.83 -2.15
CA LYS A 251 10.91 -7.56 -1.25
C LYS A 251 11.46 -7.28 0.16
N PRO A 252 10.78 -6.48 1.00
CA PRO A 252 9.52 -5.80 0.75
C PRO A 252 9.64 -4.74 -0.36
N ASN A 253 8.53 -4.10 -0.77
CA ASN A 253 8.56 -2.97 -1.69
C ASN A 253 8.94 -1.67 -0.97
N ILE A 254 8.36 -1.47 0.20
CA ILE A 254 8.49 -0.27 1.05
C ILE A 254 8.51 -0.70 2.53
N ALA A 255 8.83 0.25 3.40
CA ALA A 255 8.75 0.04 4.84
C ALA A 255 7.97 1.17 5.54
N PHE A 256 7.16 0.80 6.52
CA PHE A 256 6.33 1.69 7.34
C PHE A 256 6.48 1.35 8.81
N VAL A 257 6.18 2.28 9.75
CA VAL A 257 6.30 1.99 11.18
C VAL A 257 5.32 0.91 11.59
N GLY A 258 5.85 -0.14 12.23
CA GLY A 258 5.08 -1.28 12.71
C GLY A 258 5.33 -1.65 14.17
N SER A 259 6.19 -0.91 14.89
CA SER A 259 6.54 -1.21 16.28
C SER A 259 5.79 -0.33 17.26
N SER A 260 5.15 -0.96 18.26
CA SER A 260 4.39 -0.30 19.35
C SER A 260 3.33 0.68 18.80
N VAL A 261 2.55 0.23 17.84
CA VAL A 261 1.48 1.01 17.22
C VAL A 261 0.22 0.87 18.04
N MET A 262 -0.32 2.00 18.50
CA MET A 262 -1.54 2.07 19.31
C MET A 262 -2.77 2.18 18.38
N ALA A 263 -3.76 1.32 18.57
CA ALA A 263 -4.98 1.34 17.76
C ALA A 263 -6.14 0.69 18.55
N PRO A 264 -7.40 0.80 18.09
CA PRO A 264 -8.58 0.26 18.74
C PRO A 264 -8.46 -1.19 19.18
N GLU A 265 -8.86 -1.47 20.43
CA GLU A 265 -8.99 -2.81 20.98
C GLU A 265 -10.41 -3.32 20.79
N ALA A 266 -10.58 -4.38 20.01
CA ALA A 266 -11.89 -4.95 19.73
C ALA A 266 -12.66 -5.33 21.02
N ASN A 267 -13.97 -5.14 21.00
CA ASN A 267 -14.90 -5.46 22.08
C ASN A 267 -14.63 -4.72 23.41
N SER A 268 -13.78 -3.69 23.42
CA SER A 268 -13.54 -2.82 24.59
C SER A 268 -14.53 -1.66 24.68
N GLY A 269 -15.11 -1.26 23.54
CA GLY A 269 -15.96 -0.09 23.39
C GLY A 269 -15.17 1.18 23.05
N ASP A 270 -14.16 1.54 23.83
CA ASP A 270 -13.34 2.75 23.68
C ASP A 270 -11.85 2.54 23.98
N GLY A 271 -11.43 1.31 24.25
CA GLY A 271 -10.06 0.96 24.61
C GLY A 271 -9.11 0.92 23.41
N TYR A 272 -7.84 1.21 23.68
CA TYR A 272 -6.76 1.12 22.69
C TYR A 272 -5.64 0.22 23.23
N VAL A 273 -4.98 -0.49 22.32
CA VAL A 273 -3.90 -1.43 22.64
C VAL A 273 -2.73 -1.26 21.66
N ALA A 274 -1.51 -1.48 22.14
CA ALA A 274 -0.31 -1.40 21.33
C ALA A 274 0.11 -2.78 20.81
N TYR A 275 0.24 -2.94 19.49
CA TYR A 275 0.82 -4.12 18.86
C TYR A 275 2.07 -3.79 18.07
N SER A 276 2.87 -4.82 17.76
CA SER A 276 4.05 -4.73 16.93
C SER A 276 4.06 -5.83 15.88
N GLY A 277 4.32 -5.48 14.64
CA GLY A 277 4.38 -6.42 13.52
C GLY A 277 4.37 -5.70 12.17
N THR A 278 4.76 -6.39 11.11
CA THR A 278 4.50 -5.93 9.73
C THR A 278 3.00 -5.77 9.49
N SER A 279 2.17 -6.46 10.28
CA SER A 279 0.72 -6.30 10.33
C SER A 279 0.25 -4.90 10.73
N MET A 280 1.05 -4.13 11.48
CA MET A 280 0.73 -2.74 11.87
C MET A 280 1.28 -1.74 10.87
N ALA A 281 2.37 -2.07 10.19
CA ALA A 281 2.95 -1.27 9.11
C ALA A 281 2.05 -1.24 7.87
N THR A 282 1.47 -2.37 7.51
CA THR A 282 0.67 -2.57 6.30
C THR A 282 -0.56 -1.66 6.22
N PRO A 283 -1.44 -1.60 7.25
CA PRO A 283 -2.61 -0.75 7.22
C PRO A 283 -2.27 0.75 7.23
N GLY A 284 -1.13 1.15 7.81
CA GLY A 284 -0.65 2.52 7.73
C GLY A 284 -0.32 2.93 6.27
N ALA A 285 0.39 2.07 5.55
CA ALA A 285 0.67 2.29 4.13
C ALA A 285 -0.63 2.28 3.28
N ALA A 286 -1.62 1.44 3.60
CA ALA A 286 -2.92 1.43 2.92
C ALA A 286 -3.73 2.73 3.20
N GLY A 287 -3.62 3.27 4.43
CA GLY A 287 -4.19 4.58 4.77
C GLY A 287 -3.56 5.71 3.96
N LEU A 288 -2.24 5.72 3.78
CA LEU A 288 -1.59 6.69 2.91
C LEU A 288 -2.08 6.58 1.45
N ALA A 289 -2.33 5.37 0.94
CA ALA A 289 -2.94 5.22 -0.38
C ALA A 289 -4.34 5.84 -0.46
N ALA A 290 -5.14 5.78 0.61
CA ALA A 290 -6.43 6.45 0.67
C ALA A 290 -6.30 7.98 0.55
N LEU A 291 -5.30 8.59 1.20
CA LEU A 291 -4.97 10.02 1.05
C LEU A 291 -4.56 10.34 -0.40
N MET A 292 -3.72 9.49 -1.02
CA MET A 292 -3.28 9.66 -2.40
C MET A 292 -4.46 9.54 -3.38
N TYR A 293 -5.40 8.62 -3.16
CA TYR A 293 -6.62 8.51 -3.98
C TYR A 293 -7.59 9.67 -3.79
N GLN A 294 -7.65 10.29 -2.61
CA GLN A 294 -8.37 11.54 -2.43
C GLN A 294 -7.75 12.67 -3.25
N ALA A 295 -6.42 12.75 -3.29
CA ALA A 295 -5.71 13.77 -4.06
C ALA A 295 -5.83 13.55 -5.58
N ASN A 296 -5.81 12.29 -6.02
CA ASN A 296 -5.93 11.91 -7.42
C ASN A 296 -6.63 10.55 -7.58
N PRO A 297 -7.94 10.56 -7.84
CA PRO A 297 -8.73 9.33 -7.96
C PRO A 297 -8.42 8.51 -9.23
N ASP A 298 -7.67 9.05 -10.18
CA ASP A 298 -7.35 8.37 -11.42
C ASP A 298 -6.11 7.47 -11.33
N LEU A 299 -5.36 7.51 -10.22
CA LEU A 299 -4.18 6.66 -10.02
C LEU A 299 -4.52 5.17 -10.12
N SER A 300 -3.71 4.42 -10.84
CA SER A 300 -3.78 2.96 -10.79
C SER A 300 -3.06 2.41 -9.55
N PRO A 301 -3.29 1.13 -9.17
CA PRO A 301 -2.51 0.48 -8.12
C PRO A 301 -0.99 0.49 -8.35
N PHE A 302 -0.58 0.42 -9.60
CA PHE A 302 0.83 0.48 -9.98
C PHE A 302 1.41 1.88 -9.82
N ASP A 303 0.62 2.94 -10.07
CA ASP A 303 1.04 4.32 -9.81
C ASP A 303 1.21 4.56 -8.32
N ILE A 304 0.27 4.10 -7.49
CA ILE A 304 0.40 4.15 -6.03
C ILE A 304 1.72 3.49 -5.58
N ARG A 305 2.01 2.27 -6.06
CA ARG A 305 3.24 1.56 -5.75
C ARG A 305 4.47 2.35 -6.19
N ASN A 306 4.50 2.80 -7.43
CA ASN A 306 5.65 3.50 -7.99
C ASN A 306 5.90 4.82 -7.25
N ILE A 307 4.87 5.63 -7.01
CA ILE A 307 4.98 6.89 -6.28
C ILE A 307 5.54 6.65 -4.87
N MET A 308 4.97 5.70 -4.12
CA MET A 308 5.48 5.37 -2.79
C MET A 308 6.94 4.91 -2.81
N GLN A 309 7.33 4.13 -3.82
CA GLN A 309 8.70 3.65 -3.97
C GLN A 309 9.67 4.79 -4.35
N GLU A 310 9.30 5.62 -5.29
CA GLU A 310 10.15 6.69 -5.83
C GLU A 310 10.34 7.84 -4.82
N THR A 311 9.34 8.12 -4.00
CA THR A 311 9.36 9.17 -2.97
C THR A 311 9.88 8.69 -1.61
N SER A 312 10.14 7.39 -1.45
CA SER A 312 10.68 6.85 -0.20
C SER A 312 12.11 7.28 0.06
N THR A 313 12.42 7.55 1.32
CA THR A 313 13.79 7.78 1.76
C THR A 313 14.55 6.45 1.84
N TYR A 314 15.52 6.26 0.93
CA TYR A 314 16.33 5.05 0.89
C TYR A 314 17.08 4.84 2.21
N ARG A 315 17.03 3.60 2.74
CA ARG A 315 17.73 3.19 3.97
C ARG A 315 18.75 2.09 3.68
N GLN A 316 19.90 2.16 4.35
CA GLN A 316 20.92 1.12 4.26
C GLN A 316 20.55 -0.12 5.06
N CYS A 317 20.95 -1.29 4.54
CA CYS A 317 20.83 -2.57 5.22
C CYS A 317 21.82 -2.77 6.39
N HIS A 318 22.24 -1.73 7.08
CA HIS A 318 23.23 -1.83 8.13
C HIS A 318 22.67 -1.29 9.45
N TYR A 319 22.52 -2.14 10.45
CA TYR A 319 21.95 -1.78 11.76
C TYR A 319 22.66 -0.60 12.45
N LEU A 320 23.97 -0.44 12.18
CA LEU A 320 24.79 0.57 12.85
C LEU A 320 24.64 1.98 12.24
N LEU A 321 23.99 2.10 11.11
CA LEU A 321 23.80 3.36 10.38
C LEU A 321 22.32 3.61 10.04
N ALA A 322 21.42 2.94 10.72
CA ALA A 322 19.97 2.98 10.42
C ALA A 322 19.38 4.40 10.43
N ASN A 323 19.90 5.29 11.28
CA ASN A 323 19.41 6.64 11.45
C ASN A 323 20.14 7.70 10.59
N GLU A 324 21.13 7.29 9.82
CA GLU A 324 21.86 8.18 8.93
C GLU A 324 21.35 8.03 7.50
N PRO A 325 21.15 9.12 6.75
CA PRO A 325 20.85 9.04 5.33
C PRO A 325 22.01 8.31 4.62
N CYS A 326 21.68 7.43 3.69
CA CYS A 326 22.70 6.83 2.86
C CYS A 326 23.43 7.91 2.06
N PRO A 327 24.78 7.94 2.06
CA PRO A 327 25.52 8.73 1.09
C PRO A 327 25.09 8.39 -0.33
N GLU A 328 24.86 9.41 -1.17
CA GLU A 328 24.30 9.22 -2.53
C GLU A 328 25.15 8.29 -3.40
N ASP A 329 26.47 8.27 -3.21
CA ASP A 329 27.40 7.40 -3.91
C ASP A 329 27.28 5.92 -3.53
N LEU A 330 26.63 5.62 -2.40
CA LEU A 330 26.36 4.26 -1.92
C LEU A 330 24.92 3.79 -2.22
N ILE A 331 24.05 4.67 -2.72
CA ILE A 331 22.69 4.29 -3.10
C ILE A 331 22.73 3.51 -4.43
N PRO A 332 22.20 2.26 -4.47
CA PRO A 332 22.10 1.53 -5.72
C PRO A 332 21.27 2.30 -6.75
N LYS A 333 21.55 2.15 -8.04
CA LYS A 333 20.79 2.84 -9.10
C LYS A 333 19.29 2.53 -9.06
N ASN A 334 18.92 1.31 -8.67
CA ASN A 334 17.54 0.88 -8.50
C ASN A 334 16.92 1.29 -7.15
N ARG A 335 17.68 1.93 -6.26
CA ARG A 335 17.23 2.46 -4.97
C ARG A 335 16.42 1.46 -4.14
N GLN A 336 16.79 0.18 -4.13
CA GLN A 336 16.08 -0.87 -3.40
C GLN A 336 17.01 -1.91 -2.79
N ASN A 337 16.57 -2.55 -1.71
CA ASN A 337 17.26 -3.67 -1.07
C ASN A 337 16.26 -4.63 -0.39
N ASN A 338 16.74 -5.82 -0.03
CA ASN A 338 15.89 -6.87 0.54
C ASN A 338 15.45 -6.64 2.00
N VAL A 339 15.85 -5.56 2.64
CA VAL A 339 15.52 -5.23 4.04
C VAL A 339 14.43 -4.20 4.13
N TYR A 340 14.60 -3.08 3.43
CA TYR A 340 13.71 -1.93 3.46
C TYR A 340 12.89 -1.76 2.17
N GLY A 341 13.15 -2.56 1.15
CA GLY A 341 12.65 -2.25 -0.19
C GLY A 341 13.26 -0.96 -0.72
N HIS A 342 12.43 -0.05 -1.18
CA HIS A 342 12.85 1.31 -1.58
C HIS A 342 13.14 2.22 -0.38
N GLY A 343 12.71 1.84 0.82
CA GLY A 343 13.03 2.54 2.05
C GLY A 343 11.82 2.93 2.90
N HIS A 344 12.03 3.94 3.74
CA HIS A 344 11.02 4.56 4.58
C HIS A 344 10.09 5.45 3.74
N VAL A 345 8.80 5.18 3.77
CA VAL A 345 7.81 5.97 3.03
C VAL A 345 7.64 7.35 3.66
N GLU A 346 7.77 8.38 2.85
CA GLU A 346 7.52 9.78 3.23
C GLU A 346 6.13 10.18 2.72
N GLY A 347 5.20 10.43 3.63
CA GLY A 347 3.78 10.65 3.28
C GLY A 347 3.55 11.91 2.46
N LEU A 348 4.08 13.05 2.89
CA LEU A 348 3.87 14.31 2.16
C LEU A 348 4.48 14.31 0.76
N PRO A 349 5.74 13.87 0.54
CA PRO A 349 6.28 13.69 -0.80
C PRO A 349 5.44 12.77 -1.69
N ALA A 350 4.97 11.64 -1.15
CA ALA A 350 4.12 10.70 -1.89
C ALA A 350 2.78 11.35 -2.28
N LEU A 351 2.16 12.11 -1.36
CA LEU A 351 0.91 12.81 -1.64
C LEU A 351 1.08 13.90 -2.70
N LEU A 352 2.12 14.72 -2.59
CA LEU A 352 2.38 15.81 -3.53
C LEU A 352 2.66 15.26 -4.94
N GLU A 353 3.40 14.17 -5.03
CA GLU A 353 3.63 13.48 -6.30
C GLU A 353 2.31 12.91 -6.84
N ALA A 354 1.48 12.28 -6.02
CA ALA A 354 0.16 11.77 -6.39
C ALA A 354 -0.76 12.88 -6.91
N ALA A 355 -0.80 14.03 -6.24
CA ALA A 355 -1.62 15.18 -6.62
C ALA A 355 -1.16 15.82 -7.93
N ASN A 356 0.15 15.82 -8.18
CA ASN A 356 0.76 16.36 -9.40
C ASN A 356 0.92 15.31 -10.49
N TYR A 357 0.65 14.04 -10.17
CA TYR A 357 0.77 12.93 -11.10
C TYR A 357 -0.24 13.12 -12.22
N VAL A 358 0.20 13.82 -13.20
CA VAL A 358 -0.48 13.86 -14.49
C VAL A 358 -0.07 12.57 -15.16
N TYR A 359 -1.03 11.65 -15.37
CA TYR A 359 -0.80 10.63 -16.37
C TYR A 359 -0.19 11.37 -17.57
N GLY A 360 0.98 10.97 -18.00
CA GLY A 360 1.64 11.58 -19.16
C GLY A 360 0.82 11.50 -20.45
N LEU A 361 -0.48 11.44 -20.31
CA LEU A 361 -1.56 11.27 -21.25
C LEU A 361 -2.63 12.35 -21.13
N ASN A 362 -2.34 13.52 -20.60
CA ASN A 362 -3.02 14.71 -21.13
C ASN A 362 -2.57 15.00 -22.59
N THR A 363 -2.00 14.01 -23.20
CA THR A 363 -1.65 13.97 -24.62
C THR A 363 -2.50 12.90 -25.25
N ASP A 364 -3.38 13.27 -26.12
CA ASP A 364 -3.99 12.33 -27.04
C ASP A 364 -2.84 11.57 -27.74
N ILE A 365 -2.58 10.33 -27.32
CA ILE A 365 -1.68 9.45 -28.07
C ILE A 365 -2.45 9.05 -29.32
N ASN A 366 -2.17 9.70 -30.40
CA ASN A 366 -2.61 9.23 -31.71
C ASN A 366 -1.65 8.13 -32.16
N LEU A 367 -2.06 6.88 -31.96
CA LEU A 367 -1.40 5.74 -32.58
C LEU A 367 -1.76 5.73 -34.06
N SER A 368 -0.86 6.21 -34.93
CA SER A 368 -0.98 5.96 -36.37
C SER A 368 -0.25 4.67 -36.67
N VAL A 369 -0.98 3.64 -37.02
CA VAL A 369 -0.44 2.33 -37.40
C VAL A 369 -0.71 2.10 -38.88
N ASP A 370 0.27 1.57 -39.59
CA ASP A 370 0.08 1.07 -40.93
C ASP A 370 -0.71 -0.26 -40.98
N SER A 371 -1.16 -0.75 -39.79
CA SER A 371 -1.96 -1.96 -39.64
C SER A 371 -3.28 -1.66 -38.92
N ASP A 372 -4.35 -2.38 -39.24
CA ASP A 372 -5.65 -2.22 -38.61
C ASP A 372 -5.56 -2.51 -37.09
N LEU A 373 -5.95 -1.53 -36.27
CA LEU A 373 -6.19 -1.74 -34.83
C LEU A 373 -7.33 -2.76 -34.65
N SER A 374 -7.12 -3.78 -33.85
CA SER A 374 -8.21 -4.65 -33.44
C SER A 374 -9.27 -3.89 -32.63
N GLU A 375 -10.52 -4.41 -32.57
CA GLU A 375 -11.62 -3.83 -31.77
C GLU A 375 -11.26 -3.63 -30.27
N GLU A 376 -10.14 -4.21 -29.81
CA GLU A 376 -9.66 -4.14 -28.44
C GLU A 376 -8.47 -3.17 -28.24
N ASN A 377 -8.19 -2.29 -29.19
CA ASN A 377 -7.02 -1.39 -29.20
C ASN A 377 -5.67 -2.12 -29.07
N ARG A 378 -5.56 -3.29 -29.68
CA ARG A 378 -4.34 -4.10 -29.72
C ARG A 378 -3.68 -4.00 -31.09
N ILE A 379 -2.36 -3.91 -31.08
CA ILE A 379 -1.53 -3.94 -32.26
C ILE A 379 -0.80 -5.29 -32.27
N ASN A 380 -0.99 -6.07 -33.32
CA ASN A 380 -0.24 -7.30 -33.56
C ASN A 380 0.95 -6.98 -34.47
N LEU A 381 2.17 -7.08 -33.95
CA LEU A 381 3.39 -6.88 -34.71
C LEU A 381 4.00 -8.21 -35.13
N HIS A 382 4.36 -8.33 -36.41
CA HIS A 382 5.13 -9.44 -36.92
C HIS A 382 6.61 -9.06 -37.12
N PRO A 383 7.51 -10.03 -37.26
CA PRO A 383 8.92 -9.78 -37.52
C PRO A 383 9.13 -8.81 -38.70
N GLY A 384 9.83 -7.70 -38.47
CA GLY A 384 10.10 -6.67 -39.45
C GLY A 384 9.07 -5.54 -39.52
N GLU A 385 8.01 -5.60 -38.77
CA GLU A 385 7.01 -4.53 -38.64
C GLU A 385 7.36 -3.55 -37.54
N SER A 386 6.84 -2.33 -37.69
CA SER A 386 6.91 -1.26 -36.68
C SER A 386 5.64 -0.43 -36.74
N PHE A 387 5.39 0.34 -35.69
CA PHE A 387 4.34 1.36 -35.68
C PHE A 387 4.89 2.68 -35.18
N ALA A 388 4.34 3.77 -35.68
CA ALA A 388 4.69 5.10 -35.25
C ALA A 388 3.76 5.55 -34.10
N VAL A 389 4.35 6.17 -33.09
CA VAL A 389 3.64 6.79 -31.98
C VAL A 389 3.83 8.30 -32.08
N SER A 390 2.72 9.04 -32.10
CA SER A 390 2.73 10.50 -32.00
C SER A 390 2.21 10.92 -30.64
N VAL A 391 2.93 11.80 -29.97
CA VAL A 391 2.59 12.34 -28.65
C VAL A 391 2.39 13.85 -28.77
N GLN A 392 1.27 14.35 -28.23
CA GLN A 392 1.09 15.80 -28.07
C GLN A 392 1.72 16.24 -26.75
N GLY A 393 2.63 17.22 -26.77
CA GLY A 393 3.32 17.71 -25.60
C GLY A 393 4.83 17.64 -25.76
N SER A 394 5.54 17.68 -24.65
CA SER A 394 7.00 17.59 -24.62
C SER A 394 7.39 16.45 -23.67
N PRO A 395 7.31 15.20 -24.12
CA PRO A 395 7.68 14.06 -23.30
C PRO A 395 9.17 14.13 -22.94
N MET A 396 9.50 13.82 -21.69
CA MET A 396 10.89 13.78 -21.24
C MET A 396 11.53 12.41 -21.49
N GLU A 397 10.73 11.35 -21.42
CA GLU A 397 11.19 9.97 -21.62
C GLU A 397 10.04 9.12 -22.17
N VAL A 398 10.38 8.11 -22.92
CA VAL A 398 9.46 7.06 -23.36
C VAL A 398 9.95 5.73 -22.82
N GLN A 399 9.10 5.06 -22.10
CA GLN A 399 9.40 3.76 -21.49
C GLN A 399 8.38 2.72 -21.96
N TRP A 400 8.81 1.49 -22.04
CA TRP A 400 7.96 0.36 -22.36
C TRP A 400 8.32 -0.86 -21.53
N ARG A 401 7.36 -1.75 -21.32
CA ARG A 401 7.56 -3.05 -20.68
C ARG A 401 6.71 -4.10 -21.34
N THR A 402 7.14 -5.35 -21.27
CA THR A 402 6.29 -6.49 -21.57
C THR A 402 5.54 -6.91 -20.30
N TRP A 403 4.43 -7.60 -20.47
CA TRP A 403 3.59 -8.06 -19.35
C TRP A 403 4.34 -8.94 -18.34
N ASP A 404 5.28 -9.74 -18.81
CA ASP A 404 6.10 -10.66 -18.04
C ASP A 404 7.41 -10.05 -17.49
N MET A 405 7.72 -8.80 -17.84
CA MET A 405 8.88 -8.04 -17.32
C MET A 405 8.46 -6.93 -16.35
N ARG A 406 7.49 -7.18 -15.55
CA ARG A 406 6.57 -6.31 -14.80
C ARG A 406 7.18 -5.11 -14.09
N ASP A 407 8.40 -5.16 -13.58
CA ASP A 407 9.04 -4.05 -12.88
C ASP A 407 10.26 -3.46 -13.63
N ASN A 408 10.54 -3.95 -14.83
CA ASN A 408 11.65 -3.48 -15.63
C ASN A 408 11.14 -2.64 -16.81
N TRP A 409 10.81 -1.38 -16.53
CA TRP A 409 10.60 -0.42 -17.60
C TRP A 409 11.91 -0.20 -18.35
N MET A 410 11.84 -0.25 -19.66
CA MET A 410 12.98 -0.02 -20.54
C MET A 410 12.78 1.28 -21.28
N SER A 411 13.76 2.15 -21.21
CA SER A 411 13.75 3.40 -21.96
C SER A 411 13.88 3.11 -23.45
N HIS A 412 13.16 3.88 -24.24
CA HIS A 412 13.25 3.81 -25.70
C HIS A 412 14.68 4.17 -26.15
N PRO A 413 15.40 3.28 -26.88
CA PRO A 413 16.85 3.42 -27.12
C PRO A 413 17.24 4.63 -27.93
N ASN A 414 16.34 5.15 -28.76
CA ASN A 414 16.58 6.26 -29.67
C ASN A 414 15.70 7.47 -29.41
N PHE A 415 14.98 7.51 -28.28
CA PHE A 415 14.13 8.65 -27.95
C PHE A 415 14.98 9.84 -27.55
N LEU A 416 14.66 11.00 -28.09
CA LEU A 416 15.26 12.29 -27.71
C LEU A 416 14.25 13.13 -26.93
N GLU A 417 14.68 13.74 -25.85
CA GLU A 417 13.84 14.62 -25.03
C GLU A 417 13.13 15.67 -25.89
N GLY A 418 11.81 15.76 -25.76
CA GLY A 418 10.97 16.66 -26.54
C GLY A 418 10.58 16.13 -27.92
N GLU A 419 10.97 14.91 -28.30
CA GLU A 419 10.54 14.27 -29.53
C GLU A 419 9.06 13.86 -29.43
N THR A 420 8.27 14.27 -30.40
CA THR A 420 6.82 14.01 -30.41
C THR A 420 6.41 12.86 -31.34
N ASN A 421 7.34 12.30 -32.09
CA ASN A 421 7.11 11.16 -32.99
C ASN A 421 8.28 10.18 -32.86
N PHE A 422 7.98 8.94 -32.57
CA PHE A 422 8.96 7.87 -32.49
C PHE A 422 8.39 6.55 -33.00
N GLU A 423 9.25 5.60 -33.27
CA GLU A 423 8.89 4.32 -33.88
C GLU A 423 9.17 3.17 -32.89
N ILE A 424 8.20 2.29 -32.69
CA ILE A 424 8.36 1.06 -31.94
C ILE A 424 8.37 -0.11 -32.92
N SER A 425 9.50 -0.80 -33.01
CA SER A 425 9.66 -1.94 -33.90
C SER A 425 9.51 -3.28 -33.14
N HIS A 426 9.07 -4.30 -33.88
CA HIS A 426 9.05 -5.68 -33.38
C HIS A 426 10.42 -6.09 -32.83
N THR A 427 11.50 -5.71 -33.47
CA THR A 427 12.87 -6.02 -33.06
C THR A 427 13.19 -5.44 -31.67
N MET A 428 12.77 -4.20 -31.39
CA MET A 428 12.94 -3.61 -30.07
C MET A 428 12.25 -4.43 -28.97
N LEU A 429 11.07 -4.94 -29.26
CA LEU A 429 10.27 -5.70 -28.32
C LEU A 429 10.87 -7.11 -28.09
N VAL A 430 11.40 -7.73 -29.16
CA VAL A 430 11.89 -9.12 -29.16
C VAL A 430 13.34 -9.26 -28.66
N ASP A 431 14.22 -8.31 -28.99
CA ASP A 431 15.64 -8.39 -28.60
C ASP A 431 15.88 -8.51 -27.10
N ARG A 432 14.90 -8.09 -26.29
CA ARG A 432 14.95 -8.20 -24.83
C ARG A 432 14.23 -9.44 -24.27
N LEU A 433 13.26 -10.00 -25.00
CA LEU A 433 12.57 -11.25 -24.65
C LEU A 433 13.46 -12.49 -24.77
N GLN A 434 14.59 -12.40 -25.45
CA GLN A 434 15.56 -13.51 -25.59
C GLN A 434 16.21 -13.95 -24.26
N TYR A 435 16.05 -13.17 -23.21
CA TYR A 435 16.61 -13.48 -21.89
C TYR A 435 15.64 -14.19 -20.94
N LEU A 436 14.41 -14.47 -21.37
CA LEU A 436 13.44 -15.18 -20.56
C LEU A 436 13.52 -16.70 -20.81
N PRO A 437 13.67 -17.53 -19.80
CA PRO A 437 13.63 -18.98 -19.95
C PRO A 437 12.21 -19.41 -20.36
N GLY A 438 12.06 -19.91 -21.58
CA GLY A 438 10.80 -20.55 -22.00
C GLY A 438 10.21 -20.12 -23.32
N ASN A 439 10.84 -19.28 -24.11
CA ASN A 439 10.55 -19.01 -25.54
C ASN A 439 9.11 -19.23 -26.06
N GLN A 440 8.11 -18.71 -25.39
CA GLN A 440 6.78 -18.61 -25.98
C GLN A 440 6.38 -17.12 -26.06
N ILE A 441 6.65 -16.52 -27.22
CA ILE A 441 6.36 -15.11 -27.53
C ILE A 441 4.90 -14.90 -27.97
N GLU A 442 4.15 -15.97 -28.13
CA GLU A 442 2.74 -15.89 -28.54
C GLU A 442 1.88 -15.40 -27.35
N GLY A 443 1.38 -14.17 -27.49
CA GLY A 443 0.38 -13.59 -26.60
C GLY A 443 0.90 -12.55 -25.60
N ASN A 444 2.16 -12.13 -25.68
CA ASN A 444 2.70 -11.10 -24.77
C ASN A 444 2.11 -9.72 -25.07
N GLN A 445 1.63 -9.07 -24.04
CA GLN A 445 1.16 -7.69 -24.10
C GLN A 445 2.30 -6.74 -23.71
N THR A 446 2.42 -5.65 -24.44
CA THR A 446 3.38 -4.57 -24.15
C THR A 446 2.62 -3.33 -23.72
N VAL A 447 3.03 -2.74 -22.62
CA VAL A 447 2.51 -1.46 -22.13
C VAL A 447 3.56 -0.40 -22.36
N ILE A 448 3.15 0.76 -22.88
CA ILE A 448 4.01 1.92 -23.16
C ILE A 448 3.53 3.06 -22.29
N ARG A 449 4.45 3.78 -21.67
CA ARG A 449 4.19 5.00 -20.91
C ARG A 449 5.15 6.12 -21.27
#